data_3fa57d64c67eb017d37a3a07d29660b0
#
_entry.id   3fa57d64c67eb017d37a3a07d29660b0
#
_cell.length_a   1.000
_cell.length_b   1.000
_cell.length_c   1.000
_cell.angle_alpha   90.00
_cell.angle_beta   90.00
_cell.angle_gamma   90.00
#
_symmetry.space_group_name_H-M   'P 1'
#
loop_
_entity.id
_entity.type
_entity.pdbx_description
1 polymer ?
#
loop_
_entity_poly.entity_id
_entity_poly.type
_entity_poly.pdbx_seq_one_letter_code
_entity_poly.pdbx_strand_id
1 'polypeptide(L)'
;MADTPEITVLLADDHEVVREGLRLALLRSSHIRVVGEAADGETAVALAERRRPDVIVMDLRMPGMDGIEATEEIMRVVPEAKVLIFTAYSERALLQRGLESGARGYILKEAPHETLLRAIEKVAAGETFVDPALMSALTKTRDGSDVLTAREREILQLLADGMSNADVAAQLFISQETVKSHVRHILTKLEADTRTQAVAIALRDSMID
;
A
#
# COMPACT_ATOMS: atom_id res chain seq x y z
N MET A 1 13.18 -34.69 12.91
CA MET A 1 12.49 -33.42 12.68
C MET A 1 13.08 -32.86 11.40
N ALA A 2 12.31 -32.62 10.36
CA ALA A 2 12.84 -32.03 9.14
C ALA A 2 13.36 -30.63 9.49
N ASP A 3 14.62 -30.38 9.14
CA ASP A 3 15.27 -29.08 9.32
C ASP A 3 14.57 -28.10 8.36
N THR A 4 13.70 -27.23 8.90
CA THR A 4 13.06 -26.21 8.09
C THR A 4 14.17 -25.25 7.63
N PRO A 5 14.39 -25.06 6.32
CA PRO A 5 15.48 -24.21 5.85
C PRO A 5 15.31 -22.78 6.42
N GLU A 6 16.41 -22.20 6.87
CA GLU A 6 16.44 -20.84 7.37
C GLU A 6 16.09 -19.86 6.24
N ILE A 7 15.14 -18.95 6.48
CA ILE A 7 14.75 -17.88 5.58
C ILE A 7 15.46 -16.60 5.97
N THR A 8 16.23 -16.04 5.07
CA THR A 8 16.92 -14.76 5.27
C THR A 8 16.07 -13.61 4.77
N VAL A 9 15.92 -12.56 5.61
CA VAL A 9 15.04 -11.42 5.35
C VAL A 9 15.79 -10.10 5.42
N LEU A 10 15.62 -9.25 4.42
CA LEU A 10 15.99 -7.84 4.43
C LEU A 10 14.76 -7.01 4.76
N LEU A 11 14.87 -6.05 5.70
CA LEU A 11 13.82 -5.10 6.04
C LEU A 11 14.14 -3.74 5.42
N ALA A 12 13.17 -3.14 4.72
CA ALA A 12 13.28 -1.81 4.13
C ALA A 12 12.04 -0.98 4.50
N ASP A 13 12.22 0.02 5.36
CA ASP A 13 11.19 0.95 5.84
C ASP A 13 11.90 2.20 6.37
N ASP A 14 11.41 3.39 6.11
CA ASP A 14 12.04 4.63 6.60
C ASP A 14 11.80 4.88 8.11
N HIS A 15 10.78 4.22 8.69
CA HIS A 15 10.44 4.34 10.10
C HIS A 15 11.22 3.33 10.96
N GLU A 16 12.17 3.81 11.76
CA GLU A 16 12.99 2.98 12.66
C GLU A 16 12.15 2.13 13.60
N VAL A 17 11.07 2.68 14.17
CA VAL A 17 10.17 1.96 15.09
C VAL A 17 9.50 0.77 14.40
N VAL A 18 9.15 0.90 13.11
CA VAL A 18 8.56 -0.18 12.32
C VAL A 18 9.60 -1.27 12.07
N ARG A 19 10.83 -0.90 11.63
CA ARG A 19 11.91 -1.88 11.42
C ARG A 19 12.23 -2.65 12.70
N GLU A 20 12.36 -1.95 13.84
CA GLU A 20 12.61 -2.60 15.14
C GLU A 20 11.46 -3.53 15.54
N GLY A 21 10.20 -3.09 15.35
CA GLY A 21 9.03 -3.92 15.60
C GLY A 21 9.03 -5.19 14.74
N LEU A 22 9.32 -5.08 13.45
CA LEU A 22 9.45 -6.21 12.53
C LEU A 22 10.60 -7.14 12.95
N ARG A 23 11.76 -6.60 13.28
CA ARG A 23 12.92 -7.37 13.74
C ARG A 23 12.58 -8.19 14.96
N LEU A 24 11.98 -7.58 15.99
CA LEU A 24 11.56 -8.25 17.22
C LEU A 24 10.48 -9.32 16.94
N ALA A 25 9.58 -9.03 16.05
CA ALA A 25 8.54 -9.95 15.63
C ALA A 25 9.13 -11.20 14.94
N LEU A 26 10.07 -11.02 14.04
CA LEU A 26 10.72 -12.10 13.29
C LEU A 26 11.69 -12.92 14.15
N LEU A 27 12.31 -12.33 15.16
CA LEU A 27 13.16 -13.05 16.14
C LEU A 27 12.41 -14.16 16.91
N ARG A 28 11.08 -14.12 16.96
CA ARG A 28 10.26 -15.16 17.59
C ARG A 28 10.16 -16.44 16.75
N SER A 29 10.50 -16.35 15.47
CA SER A 29 10.53 -17.49 14.57
C SER A 29 11.95 -18.08 14.53
N SER A 30 12.09 -19.37 14.80
CA SER A 30 13.40 -20.05 14.85
C SER A 30 14.02 -20.27 13.46
N HIS A 31 13.26 -20.03 12.38
CA HIS A 31 13.69 -20.30 11.00
C HIS A 31 13.72 -19.04 10.13
N ILE A 32 13.53 -17.84 10.71
CA ILE A 32 13.63 -16.57 9.98
C ILE A 32 14.74 -15.73 10.60
N ARG A 33 15.65 -15.24 9.76
CA ARG A 33 16.77 -14.39 10.19
C ARG A 33 16.84 -13.10 9.39
N VAL A 34 16.80 -11.96 10.08
CA VAL A 34 17.04 -10.65 9.48
C VAL A 34 18.53 -10.50 9.16
N VAL A 35 18.87 -10.25 7.89
CA VAL A 35 20.25 -10.13 7.41
C VAL A 35 20.65 -8.70 7.06
N GLY A 36 19.71 -7.76 7.12
CA GLY A 36 19.95 -6.34 6.89
C GLY A 36 18.71 -5.50 7.13
N GLU A 37 18.96 -4.21 7.31
CA GLU A 37 17.93 -3.17 7.45
C GLU A 37 18.30 -1.99 6.57
N ALA A 38 17.32 -1.41 5.87
CA ALA A 38 17.44 -0.23 5.02
C ALA A 38 16.41 0.82 5.44
N ALA A 39 16.81 2.08 5.43
CA ALA A 39 15.91 3.21 5.73
C ALA A 39 15.45 3.96 4.46
N ASP A 40 15.91 3.55 3.29
CA ASP A 40 15.62 4.13 1.97
C ASP A 40 15.79 3.09 0.86
N GLY A 41 15.29 3.41 -0.34
CA GLY A 41 15.30 2.51 -1.48
C GLY A 41 16.70 2.19 -1.99
N GLU A 42 17.59 3.18 -2.07
CA GLU A 42 18.95 3.00 -2.56
C GLU A 42 19.75 2.03 -1.67
N THR A 43 19.61 2.17 -0.35
CA THR A 43 20.22 1.26 0.64
C THR A 43 19.61 -0.14 0.51
N ALA A 44 18.30 -0.26 0.27
CA ALA A 44 17.64 -1.55 0.07
C ALA A 44 18.19 -2.28 -1.17
N VAL A 45 18.35 -1.59 -2.31
CA VAL A 45 18.94 -2.14 -3.53
C VAL A 45 20.36 -2.62 -3.28
N ALA A 46 21.21 -1.79 -2.67
CA ALA A 46 22.61 -2.13 -2.39
C ALA A 46 22.74 -3.34 -1.45
N LEU A 47 21.85 -3.44 -0.45
CA LEU A 47 21.84 -4.57 0.47
C LEU A 47 21.29 -5.84 -0.18
N ALA A 48 20.25 -5.74 -1.03
CA ALA A 48 19.71 -6.86 -1.79
C ALA A 48 20.79 -7.50 -2.69
N GLU A 49 21.53 -6.68 -3.43
CA GLU A 49 22.61 -7.14 -4.29
C GLU A 49 23.73 -7.86 -3.49
N ARG A 50 24.13 -7.27 -2.38
CA ARG A 50 25.25 -7.77 -1.55
C ARG A 50 24.89 -8.98 -0.71
N ARG A 51 23.68 -9.02 -0.14
CA ARG A 51 23.24 -10.03 0.85
C ARG A 51 22.46 -11.17 0.25
N ARG A 52 21.86 -10.95 -0.95
CA ARG A 52 21.00 -11.94 -1.62
C ARG A 52 19.99 -12.59 -0.66
N PRO A 53 19.15 -11.81 0.03
CA PRO A 53 18.17 -12.37 0.97
C PRO A 53 17.11 -13.20 0.22
N ASP A 54 16.51 -14.17 0.92
CA ASP A 54 15.41 -14.97 0.37
C ASP A 54 14.14 -14.14 0.19
N VAL A 55 13.89 -13.16 1.09
CA VAL A 55 12.74 -12.26 1.03
C VAL A 55 13.17 -10.84 1.41
N ILE A 56 12.64 -9.86 0.72
CA ILE A 56 12.79 -8.44 1.04
C ILE A 56 11.40 -7.93 1.46
N VAL A 57 11.27 -7.49 2.71
CA VAL A 57 10.07 -6.79 3.21
C VAL A 57 10.26 -5.31 2.93
N MET A 58 9.45 -4.74 2.04
CA MET A 58 9.64 -3.42 1.43
C MET A 58 8.47 -2.50 1.72
N ASP A 59 8.71 -1.37 2.39
CA ASP A 59 7.72 -0.30 2.43
C ASP A 59 7.62 0.41 1.07
N LEU A 60 6.45 0.91 0.74
CA LEU A 60 6.22 1.68 -0.47
C LEU A 60 6.72 3.11 -0.37
N ARG A 61 6.59 3.72 0.81
CA ARG A 61 6.92 5.13 1.00
C ARG A 61 8.23 5.29 1.76
N MET A 62 9.28 5.58 1.01
CA MET A 62 10.61 5.91 1.56
C MET A 62 11.13 7.18 0.90
N PRO A 63 12.00 7.95 1.59
CA PRO A 63 12.61 9.14 1.02
C PRO A 63 13.55 8.78 -0.14
N GLY A 64 13.67 9.67 -1.12
CA GLY A 64 14.47 9.44 -2.33
C GLY A 64 13.80 8.44 -3.26
N MET A 65 14.36 7.26 -3.40
CA MET A 65 13.81 6.15 -4.18
C MET A 65 12.66 5.48 -3.40
N ASP A 66 11.45 5.49 -3.96
CA ASP A 66 10.31 4.83 -3.34
C ASP A 66 10.39 3.30 -3.44
N GLY A 67 9.52 2.58 -2.70
CA GLY A 67 9.58 1.11 -2.65
C GLY A 67 9.22 0.43 -3.97
N ILE A 68 8.45 1.09 -4.85
CA ILE A 68 8.15 0.56 -6.19
C ILE A 68 9.39 0.67 -7.07
N GLU A 69 10.00 1.85 -7.13
CA GLU A 69 11.24 2.10 -7.85
C GLU A 69 12.37 1.19 -7.36
N ALA A 70 12.49 1.03 -6.02
CA ALA A 70 13.46 0.12 -5.41
C ALA A 70 13.18 -1.35 -5.80
N THR A 71 11.91 -1.77 -5.86
CA THR A 71 11.55 -3.12 -6.30
C THR A 71 11.93 -3.35 -7.76
N GLU A 72 11.61 -2.42 -8.65
CA GLU A 72 11.99 -2.50 -10.08
C GLU A 72 13.50 -2.59 -10.25
N GLU A 73 14.26 -1.78 -9.53
CA GLU A 73 15.73 -1.81 -9.60
C GLU A 73 16.30 -3.10 -8.99
N ILE A 74 15.75 -3.59 -7.88
CA ILE A 74 16.13 -4.89 -7.30
C ILE A 74 15.88 -6.01 -8.31
N MET A 75 14.72 -6.07 -8.96
CA MET A 75 14.40 -7.08 -9.96
C MET A 75 15.34 -7.01 -11.18
N ARG A 76 15.89 -5.83 -11.49
CA ARG A 76 16.86 -5.65 -12.56
C ARG A 76 18.26 -6.20 -12.19
N VAL A 77 18.73 -5.97 -10.94
CA VAL A 77 20.08 -6.35 -10.50
C VAL A 77 20.12 -7.73 -9.82
N VAL A 78 18.98 -8.18 -9.29
CA VAL A 78 18.78 -9.47 -8.61
C VAL A 78 17.47 -10.10 -9.11
N PRO A 79 17.39 -10.63 -10.34
CA PRO A 79 16.15 -11.13 -10.94
C PRO A 79 15.45 -12.24 -10.15
N GLU A 80 16.20 -12.97 -9.31
CA GLU A 80 15.67 -14.01 -8.43
C GLU A 80 15.12 -13.48 -7.10
N ALA A 81 15.27 -12.17 -6.79
CA ALA A 81 14.79 -11.58 -5.56
C ALA A 81 13.27 -11.76 -5.39
N LYS A 82 12.86 -11.90 -4.15
CA LYS A 82 11.44 -12.04 -3.80
C LYS A 82 11.05 -10.89 -2.88
N VAL A 83 10.29 -9.95 -3.43
CA VAL A 83 9.85 -8.77 -2.70
C VAL A 83 8.44 -8.96 -2.17
N LEU A 84 8.27 -8.75 -0.86
CA LEU A 84 7.00 -8.66 -0.15
C LEU A 84 6.78 -7.19 0.24
N ILE A 85 5.85 -6.52 -0.42
CA ILE A 85 5.47 -5.16 -0.09
C ILE A 85 4.71 -5.16 1.25
N PHE A 86 5.14 -4.31 2.18
CA PHE A 86 4.59 -4.13 3.51
C PHE A 86 4.25 -2.67 3.74
N THR A 87 2.98 -2.30 3.63
CA THR A 87 2.57 -0.90 3.53
C THR A 87 1.32 -0.58 4.35
N ALA A 88 1.19 0.69 4.76
CA ALA A 88 -0.05 1.22 5.36
C ALA A 88 -1.12 1.57 4.30
N TYR A 89 -0.81 1.47 3.02
CA TYR A 89 -1.67 1.94 1.92
C TYR A 89 -2.40 0.79 1.25
N SER A 90 -3.72 0.93 1.09
CA SER A 90 -4.61 -0.06 0.46
C SER A 90 -5.17 0.41 -0.89
N GLU A 91 -4.66 1.51 -1.43
CA GLU A 91 -5.11 2.04 -2.71
C GLU A 91 -4.83 1.07 -3.85
N ARG A 92 -5.86 0.82 -4.65
CA ARG A 92 -5.80 -0.12 -5.79
C ARG A 92 -4.67 0.21 -6.77
N ALA A 93 -4.46 1.49 -7.07
CA ALA A 93 -3.42 1.93 -8.00
C ALA A 93 -2.01 1.58 -7.50
N LEU A 94 -1.74 1.77 -6.19
CA LEU A 94 -0.46 1.40 -5.59
C LEU A 94 -0.27 -0.12 -5.55
N LEU A 95 -1.33 -0.87 -5.23
CA LEU A 95 -1.30 -2.33 -5.25
C LEU A 95 -1.00 -2.86 -6.66
N GLN A 96 -1.66 -2.31 -7.69
CA GLN A 96 -1.42 -2.70 -9.08
C GLN A 96 0.02 -2.40 -9.51
N ARG A 97 0.51 -1.18 -9.27
CA ARG A 97 1.90 -0.82 -9.56
C ARG A 97 2.91 -1.70 -8.81
N GLY A 98 2.65 -2.01 -7.52
CA GLY A 98 3.50 -2.90 -6.75
C GLY A 98 3.56 -4.33 -7.32
N LEU A 99 2.46 -4.85 -7.86
CA LEU A 99 2.45 -6.15 -8.53
C LEU A 99 3.17 -6.08 -9.89
N GLU A 100 2.98 -5.00 -10.65
CA GLU A 100 3.64 -4.75 -11.95
C GLU A 100 5.16 -4.56 -11.80
N SER A 101 5.64 -4.03 -10.67
CA SER A 101 7.08 -3.89 -10.38
C SER A 101 7.81 -5.22 -10.16
N GLY A 102 7.07 -6.34 -10.10
CA GLY A 102 7.63 -7.68 -9.91
C GLY A 102 7.57 -8.20 -8.47
N ALA A 103 6.92 -7.47 -7.55
CA ALA A 103 6.72 -7.96 -6.19
C ALA A 103 5.94 -9.28 -6.18
N ARG A 104 6.34 -10.20 -5.29
CA ARG A 104 5.70 -11.51 -5.10
C ARG A 104 4.61 -11.50 -4.03
N GLY A 105 4.60 -10.48 -3.20
CA GLY A 105 3.58 -10.36 -2.17
C GLY A 105 3.24 -8.94 -1.81
N TYR A 106 2.06 -8.79 -1.18
CA TYR A 106 1.55 -7.51 -0.72
C TYR A 106 0.77 -7.72 0.58
N ILE A 107 1.15 -7.00 1.64
CA ILE A 107 0.55 -7.11 2.97
C ILE A 107 0.42 -5.73 3.62
N LEU A 108 -0.63 -5.52 4.40
CA LEU A 108 -0.83 -4.29 5.17
C LEU A 108 0.01 -4.28 6.45
N LYS A 109 0.51 -3.11 6.86
CA LYS A 109 1.22 -2.90 8.14
C LYS A 109 0.34 -3.21 9.37
N GLU A 110 -1.00 -3.15 9.19
CA GLU A 110 -1.99 -3.47 10.23
C GLU A 110 -2.30 -4.98 10.33
N ALA A 111 -1.75 -5.79 9.43
CA ALA A 111 -2.01 -7.22 9.42
C ALA A 111 -1.47 -7.89 10.70
N PRO A 112 -2.16 -8.92 11.22
CA PRO A 112 -1.66 -9.68 12.35
C PRO A 112 -0.26 -10.26 12.08
N HIS A 113 0.57 -10.32 13.11
CA HIS A 113 1.93 -10.82 13.02
C HIS A 113 2.03 -12.22 12.37
N GLU A 114 1.11 -13.12 12.68
CA GLU A 114 1.05 -14.46 12.07
C GLU A 114 0.80 -14.41 10.56
N THR A 115 0.08 -13.39 10.08
CA THR A 115 -0.13 -13.17 8.65
C THR A 115 1.16 -12.75 7.96
N LEU A 116 1.96 -11.88 8.59
CA LEU A 116 3.28 -11.50 8.09
C LEU A 116 4.23 -12.70 7.99
N LEU A 117 4.31 -13.53 9.04
CA LEU A 117 5.13 -14.74 9.02
C LEU A 117 4.75 -15.67 7.87
N ARG A 118 3.45 -15.96 7.70
CA ARG A 118 2.95 -16.76 6.59
C ARG A 118 3.25 -16.14 5.22
N ALA A 119 3.16 -14.81 5.10
CA ALA A 119 3.47 -14.11 3.87
C ALA A 119 4.95 -14.29 3.50
N ILE A 120 5.86 -14.12 4.47
CA ILE A 120 7.30 -14.34 4.28
C ILE A 120 7.58 -15.78 3.86
N GLU A 121 7.01 -16.76 4.54
CA GLU A 121 7.21 -18.19 4.23
C GLU A 121 6.73 -18.53 2.82
N LYS A 122 5.54 -18.07 2.41
CA LYS A 122 4.99 -18.29 1.08
C LYS A 122 5.83 -17.63 0.00
N VAL A 123 6.21 -16.37 0.20
CA VAL A 123 7.07 -15.63 -0.74
C VAL A 123 8.44 -16.29 -0.83
N ALA A 124 9.03 -16.74 0.28
CA ALA A 124 10.28 -17.51 0.29
C ALA A 124 10.18 -18.80 -0.53
N ALA A 125 9.04 -19.50 -0.46
CA ALA A 125 8.76 -20.69 -1.26
C ALA A 125 8.50 -20.38 -2.76
N GLY A 126 8.48 -19.10 -3.17
CA GLY A 126 8.21 -18.67 -4.55
C GLY A 126 6.72 -18.54 -4.86
N GLU A 127 5.85 -18.67 -3.86
CA GLU A 127 4.41 -18.45 -4.02
C GLU A 127 4.10 -16.95 -3.99
N THR A 128 2.95 -16.58 -4.54
CA THR A 128 2.42 -15.21 -4.41
C THR A 128 1.56 -15.10 -3.16
N PHE A 129 1.66 -13.99 -2.45
CA PHE A 129 0.83 -13.70 -1.29
C PHE A 129 0.20 -12.30 -1.39
N VAL A 130 -1.13 -12.23 -1.33
CA VAL A 130 -1.85 -10.96 -1.19
C VAL A 130 -2.70 -11.04 0.07
N ASP A 131 -2.59 -10.02 0.91
CA ASP A 131 -3.39 -9.91 2.13
C ASP A 131 -4.89 -10.03 1.78
N PRO A 132 -5.65 -10.90 2.44
CA PRO A 132 -7.10 -11.04 2.21
C PRO A 132 -7.87 -9.72 2.33
N ALA A 133 -7.42 -8.81 3.20
CA ALA A 133 -8.01 -7.47 3.32
C ALA A 133 -7.86 -6.66 2.03
N LEU A 134 -6.74 -6.82 1.31
CA LEU A 134 -6.49 -6.17 0.02
C LEU A 134 -7.19 -6.87 -1.14
N MET A 135 -7.42 -8.18 -1.07
CA MET A 135 -8.16 -8.90 -2.10
C MET A 135 -9.58 -8.33 -2.29
N SER A 136 -10.23 -7.90 -1.21
CA SER A 136 -11.53 -7.24 -1.30
C SER A 136 -11.47 -5.90 -2.06
N ALA A 137 -10.36 -5.18 -1.97
CA ALA A 137 -10.14 -3.94 -2.72
C ALA A 137 -9.87 -4.21 -4.22
N LEU A 138 -9.27 -5.36 -4.56
CA LEU A 138 -9.01 -5.78 -5.95
C LEU A 138 -10.26 -6.33 -6.63
N THR A 139 -11.07 -7.13 -5.91
CA THR A 139 -12.24 -7.83 -6.44
C THR A 139 -13.49 -6.94 -6.52
N LYS A 140 -13.49 -5.80 -5.86
CA LYS A 140 -14.51 -4.78 -6.09
C LYS A 140 -14.33 -4.27 -7.51
N THR A 141 -14.99 -4.96 -8.45
CA THR A 141 -15.18 -4.50 -9.83
C THR A 141 -15.67 -3.06 -9.82
N ARG A 142 -15.27 -2.29 -10.82
CA ARG A 142 -15.81 -0.97 -11.15
C ARG A 142 -17.32 -1.02 -11.39
N ASP A 143 -18.10 -1.31 -10.36
CA ASP A 143 -19.39 -0.67 -10.22
C ASP A 143 -19.05 0.68 -9.56
N GLY A 144 -19.24 1.77 -10.29
CA GLY A 144 -18.86 3.13 -9.89
C GLY A 144 -19.42 3.60 -8.53
N SER A 145 -20.12 2.70 -7.82
CA SER A 145 -20.72 2.93 -6.51
C SER A 145 -19.76 2.86 -5.32
N ASP A 146 -18.57 2.24 -5.45
CA ASP A 146 -17.70 1.93 -4.30
C ASP A 146 -16.41 2.76 -4.19
N VAL A 147 -16.09 3.60 -5.17
CA VAL A 147 -14.90 4.48 -5.14
C VAL A 147 -15.04 5.54 -4.06
N LEU A 148 -16.24 6.09 -3.90
CA LEU A 148 -16.57 7.10 -2.91
C LEU A 148 -17.43 6.48 -1.79
N THR A 149 -17.12 6.80 -0.53
CA THR A 149 -18.03 6.49 0.57
C THR A 149 -19.38 7.20 0.38
N ALA A 150 -20.43 6.72 1.03
CA ALA A 150 -21.74 7.38 0.99
C ALA A 150 -21.65 8.88 1.34
N ARG A 151 -20.81 9.23 2.33
CA ARG A 151 -20.60 10.62 2.75
C ARG A 151 -19.83 11.44 1.72
N GLU A 152 -18.82 10.87 1.08
CA GLU A 152 -18.07 11.53 0.00
C GLU A 152 -18.93 11.75 -1.22
N ARG A 153 -19.78 10.79 -1.56
CA ARG A 153 -20.74 10.90 -2.66
C ARG A 153 -21.77 12.01 -2.40
N GLU A 154 -22.32 12.04 -1.19
CA GLU A 154 -23.26 13.09 -0.76
C GLU A 154 -22.62 14.49 -0.86
N ILE A 155 -21.38 14.63 -0.37
CA ILE A 155 -20.63 15.89 -0.48
C ILE A 155 -20.38 16.25 -1.94
N LEU A 156 -19.95 15.30 -2.75
CA LEU A 156 -19.65 15.52 -4.17
C LEU A 156 -20.89 15.90 -4.97
N GLN A 157 -22.05 15.30 -4.67
CA GLN A 157 -23.35 15.68 -5.24
C GLN A 157 -23.69 17.15 -4.93
N LEU A 158 -23.60 17.57 -3.67
CA LEU A 158 -23.88 18.97 -3.28
C LEU A 158 -22.90 19.95 -3.96
N LEU A 159 -21.65 19.52 -4.18
CA LEU A 159 -20.68 20.31 -4.94
C LEU A 159 -21.01 20.37 -6.44
N ALA A 160 -21.59 19.31 -7.01
CA ALA A 160 -22.08 19.27 -8.40
C ALA A 160 -23.30 20.19 -8.55
N ASP A 161 -24.15 20.27 -7.53
CA ASP A 161 -25.29 21.19 -7.48
C ASP A 161 -24.87 22.66 -7.28
N GLY A 162 -23.58 22.95 -7.28
CA GLY A 162 -23.02 24.30 -7.23
C GLY A 162 -22.82 24.88 -5.84
N MET A 163 -23.00 24.09 -4.78
CA MET A 163 -22.82 24.58 -3.41
C MET A 163 -21.36 24.89 -3.07
N SER A 164 -21.15 25.92 -2.25
CA SER A 164 -19.86 26.20 -1.65
C SER A 164 -19.57 25.24 -0.49
N ASN A 165 -18.29 25.12 -0.06
CA ASN A 165 -17.96 24.34 1.12
C ASN A 165 -18.64 24.83 2.40
N ALA A 166 -19.03 26.12 2.47
CA ALA A 166 -19.77 26.69 3.57
C ALA A 166 -21.23 26.19 3.56
N ASP A 167 -21.87 26.17 2.38
CA ASP A 167 -23.26 25.72 2.24
C ASP A 167 -23.36 24.20 2.51
N VAL A 168 -22.41 23.42 1.97
CA VAL A 168 -22.30 21.97 2.26
C VAL A 168 -22.10 21.71 3.75
N ALA A 169 -21.23 22.48 4.42
CA ALA A 169 -21.01 22.36 5.85
C ALA A 169 -22.26 22.64 6.67
N ALA A 170 -23.00 23.69 6.30
CA ALA A 170 -24.26 24.05 6.93
C ALA A 170 -25.34 22.97 6.72
N GLN A 171 -25.50 22.48 5.49
CA GLN A 171 -26.50 21.47 5.15
C GLN A 171 -26.22 20.11 5.82
N LEU A 172 -24.96 19.75 5.96
CA LEU A 172 -24.56 18.46 6.51
C LEU A 172 -24.24 18.51 8.01
N PHE A 173 -24.42 19.66 8.66
CA PHE A 173 -24.15 19.90 10.07
C PHE A 173 -22.71 19.52 10.49
N ILE A 174 -21.72 19.88 9.67
CA ILE A 174 -20.28 19.63 9.93
C ILE A 174 -19.48 20.93 9.75
N SER A 175 -18.20 20.92 10.14
CA SER A 175 -17.33 22.08 9.92
C SER A 175 -16.90 22.22 8.46
N GLN A 176 -16.63 23.46 8.01
CA GLN A 176 -16.04 23.69 6.68
C GLN A 176 -14.69 22.96 6.51
N GLU A 177 -13.92 22.82 7.58
CA GLU A 177 -12.65 22.11 7.55
C GLU A 177 -12.85 20.61 7.31
N THR A 178 -13.90 20.04 7.89
CA THR A 178 -14.32 18.66 7.62
C THR A 178 -14.71 18.47 6.13
N VAL A 179 -15.45 19.43 5.55
CA VAL A 179 -15.78 19.39 4.13
C VAL A 179 -14.52 19.45 3.25
N LYS A 180 -13.59 20.36 3.56
CA LYS A 180 -12.30 20.45 2.83
C LYS A 180 -11.50 19.14 2.91
N SER A 181 -11.50 18.48 4.07
CA SER A 181 -10.85 17.18 4.23
C SER A 181 -11.48 16.12 3.33
N HIS A 182 -12.83 16.01 3.32
CA HIS A 182 -13.53 15.10 2.41
C HIS A 182 -13.25 15.42 0.94
N VAL A 183 -13.28 16.69 0.55
CA VAL A 183 -12.96 17.10 -0.83
C VAL A 183 -11.54 16.65 -1.22
N ARG A 184 -10.56 16.82 -0.34
CA ARG A 184 -9.19 16.35 -0.60
C ARG A 184 -9.15 14.82 -0.83
N HIS A 185 -9.84 14.04 0.00
CA HIS A 185 -9.94 12.60 -0.17
C HIS A 185 -10.66 12.21 -1.47
N ILE A 186 -11.74 12.93 -1.83
CA ILE A 186 -12.44 12.72 -3.10
C ILE A 186 -11.50 12.97 -4.29
N LEU A 187 -10.76 14.08 -4.28
CA LEU A 187 -9.79 14.41 -5.33
C LEU A 187 -8.75 13.30 -5.50
N THR A 188 -8.18 12.82 -4.38
CA THR A 188 -7.22 11.71 -4.38
C THR A 188 -7.83 10.42 -4.94
N LYS A 189 -9.06 10.07 -4.51
CA LYS A 189 -9.72 8.83 -4.93
C LYS A 189 -10.14 8.83 -6.40
N LEU A 190 -10.47 10.01 -6.96
CA LEU A 190 -10.87 10.18 -8.35
C LEU A 190 -9.69 10.58 -9.25
N GLU A 191 -8.48 10.67 -8.70
CA GLU A 191 -7.28 11.12 -9.42
C GLU A 191 -7.51 12.48 -10.12
N ALA A 192 -8.18 13.40 -9.42
CA ALA A 192 -8.58 14.69 -9.94
C ALA A 192 -7.74 15.81 -9.30
N ASP A 193 -7.27 16.76 -10.12
CA ASP A 193 -6.52 17.93 -9.65
C ASP A 193 -7.42 19.05 -9.13
N THR A 194 -8.68 19.08 -9.61
CA THR A 194 -9.64 20.12 -9.27
C THR A 194 -11.00 19.55 -8.94
N ARG A 195 -11.78 20.30 -8.12
CA ARG A 195 -13.17 19.93 -7.78
C ARG A 195 -14.05 19.76 -9.04
N THR A 196 -13.85 20.62 -10.06
CA THR A 196 -14.60 20.55 -11.31
C THR A 196 -14.28 19.27 -12.08
N GLN A 197 -13.03 18.86 -12.09
CA GLN A 197 -12.61 17.59 -12.68
C GLN A 197 -13.21 16.40 -11.91
N ALA A 198 -13.20 16.43 -10.57
CA ALA A 198 -13.82 15.39 -9.75
C ALA A 198 -15.31 15.23 -10.02
N VAL A 199 -16.05 16.34 -10.11
CA VAL A 199 -17.49 16.35 -10.49
C VAL A 199 -17.67 15.77 -11.90
N ALA A 200 -16.88 16.19 -12.88
CA ALA A 200 -16.99 15.69 -14.26
C ALA A 200 -16.71 14.17 -14.34
N ILE A 201 -15.74 13.66 -13.61
CA ILE A 201 -15.45 12.22 -13.53
C ILE A 201 -16.64 11.49 -12.89
N ALA A 202 -17.16 11.99 -11.77
CA ALA A 202 -18.22 11.33 -11.03
C ALA A 202 -19.55 11.27 -11.82
N LEU A 203 -19.89 12.32 -12.58
CA LEU A 203 -21.04 12.34 -13.50
C LEU A 203 -20.83 11.36 -14.65
N ARG A 204 -19.65 11.37 -15.30
CA ARG A 204 -19.34 10.46 -16.40
C ARG A 204 -19.42 8.99 -16.00
N ASP A 205 -18.96 8.68 -14.81
CA ASP A 205 -18.90 7.30 -14.30
C ASP A 205 -20.14 6.93 -13.45
N SER A 206 -21.22 7.77 -13.51
CA SER A 206 -22.51 7.57 -12.83
C SER A 206 -22.39 7.34 -11.32
N MET A 207 -21.42 8.01 -10.69
CA MET A 207 -21.22 7.95 -9.22
C MET A 207 -22.13 8.95 -8.48
N ILE A 208 -22.56 10.01 -9.18
CA ILE A 208 -23.51 11.06 -8.77
C ILE A 208 -24.44 11.37 -9.95
N ASP A 209 -25.56 12.05 -9.67
CA ASP A 209 -26.60 12.45 -10.64
C ASP A 209 -26.39 13.89 -11.19
#